data_b8b9ecdd52631686e752ef3385cec603
#
_entry.id   b8b9ecdd52631686e752ef3385cec603
#
_cell.length_a   1.000
_cell.length_b   1.000
_cell.length_c   1.000
_cell.angle_alpha   90.00
_cell.angle_beta   90.00
_cell.angle_gamma   90.00
#
_symmetry.space_group_name_H-M   'P 1'
#
loop_
_entity.id
_entity.type
_entity.pdbx_description
1 polymer ?
#
loop_
_entity_poly.entity_id
_entity_poly.type
_entity_poly.pdbx_seq_one_letter_code
_entity_poly.pdbx_strand_id
1 'polypeptide(L)'
;GFKLATVPSQYRGTWYRGDPYSKRARKLVITEHTVNGDVTYQKVDPNLKLNRHSEKQNKKYSGNIVLIDTQGNSLKVRGFLDLASLDYQPGQFKNHDCLFLSYGTDPSVINGAIFMDKNVALKYRKYDFRRL
;
A
#
# COMPACT_ATOMS: atom_id res chain seq x y z
N GLY A 1 -3.09 15.20 -16.30
CA GLY A 1 -3.34 15.07 -15.12
C GLY A 1 -3.62 13.78 -14.33
N PHE A 2 -4.28 13.99 -13.23
CA PHE A 2 -4.65 12.96 -12.29
C PHE A 2 -6.15 13.00 -12.05
N LYS A 3 -6.72 11.86 -11.72
CA LYS A 3 -8.14 11.76 -11.33
C LYS A 3 -8.27 10.98 -10.04
N LEU A 4 -9.36 11.21 -9.32
CA LEU A 4 -9.70 10.45 -8.12
C LEU A 4 -9.79 8.97 -8.48
N ALA A 5 -9.11 8.13 -7.71
CA ALA A 5 -9.05 6.71 -7.95
C ALA A 5 -9.92 5.95 -6.94
N THR A 6 -10.52 4.86 -7.40
CA THR A 6 -11.26 3.94 -6.55
C THR A 6 -10.37 2.74 -6.24
N VAL A 7 -10.17 2.48 -4.96
CA VAL A 7 -9.44 1.28 -4.52
C VAL A 7 -10.34 0.06 -4.72
N PRO A 8 -9.88 -0.99 -5.42
CA PRO A 8 -10.69 -2.19 -5.56
C PRO A 8 -11.05 -2.82 -4.21
N SER A 9 -12.23 -3.45 -4.16
CA SER A 9 -12.82 -3.92 -2.89
C SER A 9 -11.95 -4.94 -2.13
N GLN A 10 -11.17 -5.77 -2.85
CA GLN A 10 -10.32 -6.79 -2.21
C GLN A 10 -9.21 -6.22 -1.36
N TYR A 11 -8.87 -4.94 -1.52
CA TYR A 11 -7.84 -4.27 -0.71
C TYR A 11 -8.42 -3.46 0.44
N ARG A 12 -9.74 -3.22 0.45
CA ARG A 12 -10.36 -2.37 1.46
C ARG A 12 -10.49 -3.10 2.79
N GLY A 13 -10.37 -2.34 3.85
CA GLY A 13 -10.57 -2.83 5.21
C GLY A 13 -9.66 -2.17 6.21
N THR A 14 -9.77 -2.63 7.44
CA THR A 14 -8.83 -2.30 8.51
C THR A 14 -7.86 -3.45 8.65
N TRP A 15 -6.60 -3.17 8.40
CA TRP A 15 -5.52 -4.14 8.39
C TRP A 15 -4.54 -3.85 9.51
N TYR A 16 -3.84 -4.88 9.94
CA TYR A 16 -2.84 -4.77 11.00
C TYR A 16 -1.54 -5.44 10.58
N ARG A 17 -0.43 -4.77 10.88
CA ARG A 17 0.91 -5.30 10.66
C ARG A 17 1.63 -5.44 11.98
N GLY A 18 2.20 -6.62 12.25
CA GLY A 18 3.06 -6.85 13.41
C GLY A 18 4.42 -6.22 13.22
N ASP A 19 4.98 -5.75 14.33
CA ASP A 19 6.34 -5.20 14.38
C ASP A 19 7.15 -6.12 15.31
N PRO A 20 8.30 -6.68 14.85
CA PRO A 20 9.09 -7.60 15.68
C PRO A 20 9.64 -6.94 16.95
N TYR A 21 9.72 -5.62 16.99
CA TYR A 21 10.26 -4.85 18.10
C TYR A 21 9.20 -4.24 19.01
N SER A 22 7.92 -4.50 18.75
CA SER A 22 6.80 -3.92 19.49
C SER A 22 5.72 -4.96 19.77
N LYS A 23 5.04 -4.79 20.89
CA LYS A 23 3.83 -5.56 21.22
C LYS A 23 2.56 -4.97 20.60
N ARG A 24 2.68 -3.87 19.86
CA ARG A 24 1.57 -3.18 19.22
C ARG A 24 1.63 -3.42 17.72
N ALA A 25 0.48 -3.73 17.13
CA ALA A 25 0.35 -3.82 15.69
C ALA A 25 0.12 -2.43 15.09
N ARG A 26 0.71 -2.18 13.93
CA ARG A 26 0.43 -0.97 13.15
C ARG A 26 -0.88 -1.16 12.41
N LYS A 27 -1.73 -0.15 12.48
CA LYS A 27 -3.04 -0.13 11.83
C LYS A 27 -2.95 0.58 10.48
N LEU A 28 -3.53 -0.05 9.45
CA LEU A 28 -3.69 0.53 8.12
C LEU A 28 -5.16 0.44 7.72
N VAL A 29 -5.76 1.58 7.39
CA VAL A 29 -7.15 1.63 6.93
C VAL A 29 -7.18 1.97 5.44
N ILE A 30 -7.73 1.08 4.64
CA ILE A 30 -7.93 1.29 3.20
C ILE A 30 -9.43 1.35 2.94
N THR A 31 -9.87 2.46 2.36
CA THR A 31 -11.26 2.68 1.99
C THR A 31 -11.39 2.78 0.47
N GLU A 32 -12.58 3.07 0.00
CA GLU A 32 -12.85 3.25 -1.43
C GLU A 32 -11.94 4.32 -2.07
N HIS A 33 -11.65 5.39 -1.35
CA HIS A 33 -10.90 6.54 -1.89
C HIS A 33 -9.74 7.00 -1.02
N THR A 34 -9.34 6.22 -0.01
CA THR A 34 -8.23 6.59 0.86
C THR A 34 -7.36 5.39 1.21
N VAL A 35 -6.09 5.67 1.46
CA VAL A 35 -5.15 4.74 2.09
C VAL A 35 -4.60 5.46 3.31
N ASN A 36 -4.97 4.96 4.47
CA ASN A 36 -4.58 5.52 5.78
C ASN A 36 -4.85 7.04 5.89
N GLY A 37 -6.01 7.46 5.38
CA GLY A 37 -6.45 8.85 5.36
C GLY A 37 -6.00 9.67 4.16
N ASP A 38 -5.02 9.21 3.41
CA ASP A 38 -4.56 9.90 2.20
C ASP A 38 -5.47 9.58 1.01
N VAL A 39 -5.91 10.62 0.31
CA VAL A 39 -6.81 10.48 -0.84
C VAL A 39 -6.08 9.83 -2.01
N THR A 40 -6.73 8.87 -2.66
CA THR A 40 -6.15 8.12 -3.76
C THR A 40 -6.43 8.77 -5.11
N TYR A 41 -5.38 8.90 -5.91
CA TYR A 41 -5.43 9.39 -7.28
C TYR A 41 -4.74 8.42 -8.22
N GLN A 42 -5.07 8.49 -9.48
CA GLN A 42 -4.38 7.75 -10.55
C GLN A 42 -4.07 8.67 -11.71
N LYS A 43 -3.08 8.32 -12.50
CA LYS A 43 -2.76 9.04 -13.73
C LYS A 43 -3.87 8.82 -14.75
N VAL A 44 -4.32 9.91 -15.39
CA VAL A 44 -5.24 9.83 -16.52
C VAL A 44 -4.53 9.25 -17.72
N ASP A 45 -3.28 9.69 -17.98
CA ASP A 45 -2.40 9.14 -19.00
C ASP A 45 -1.33 8.28 -18.31
N PRO A 46 -1.26 6.95 -18.61
CA PRO A 46 -0.27 6.08 -18.00
C PRO A 46 1.18 6.49 -18.32
N ASN A 47 1.39 7.23 -19.41
CA ASN A 47 2.70 7.67 -19.83
C ASN A 47 3.09 9.04 -19.25
N LEU A 48 2.21 9.64 -18.45
CA LEU A 48 2.49 10.93 -17.82
C LEU A 48 3.70 10.82 -16.89
N LYS A 49 4.69 11.66 -17.13
CA LYS A 49 5.86 11.80 -16.27
C LYS A 49 5.64 12.91 -15.26
N LEU A 50 5.92 12.59 -13.99
CA LEU A 50 5.85 13.57 -12.93
C LEU A 50 7.06 14.48 -12.99
N ASN A 51 6.82 15.78 -13.00
CA ASN A 51 7.89 16.78 -12.89
C ASN A 51 8.03 17.22 -11.43
N ARG A 52 9.04 16.70 -10.74
CA ARG A 52 9.31 16.99 -9.33
C ARG A 52 9.75 18.43 -9.09
N HIS A 53 10.20 19.11 -10.15
CA HIS A 53 10.61 20.50 -10.07
C HIS A 53 9.47 21.47 -10.38
N SER A 54 8.26 20.96 -10.69
CA SER A 54 7.10 21.81 -10.93
C SER A 54 6.48 22.24 -9.60
N GLU A 55 6.63 23.49 -9.24
CA GLU A 55 5.99 24.06 -8.05
C GLU A 55 4.48 23.96 -8.11
N LYS A 56 3.89 24.15 -9.28
CA LYS A 56 2.44 24.06 -9.48
C LYS A 56 1.91 22.66 -9.19
N GLN A 57 2.58 21.62 -9.70
CA GLN A 57 2.22 20.25 -9.39
C GLN A 57 2.43 19.91 -7.92
N ASN A 58 3.55 20.30 -7.36
CA ASN A 58 3.87 20.05 -5.96
C ASN A 58 2.85 20.68 -5.03
N LYS A 59 2.43 21.91 -5.32
CA LYS A 59 1.41 22.60 -4.55
C LYS A 59 0.05 21.92 -4.63
N LYS A 60 -0.31 21.43 -5.81
CA LYS A 60 -1.63 20.79 -6.05
C LYS A 60 -1.72 19.39 -5.45
N TYR A 61 -0.65 18.60 -5.50
CA TYR A 61 -0.66 17.18 -5.17
C TYR A 61 0.20 16.81 -3.96
N SER A 62 0.78 17.77 -3.26
CA SER A 62 1.50 17.51 -2.02
C SER A 62 0.54 17.32 -0.85
N GLY A 63 1.00 16.66 0.21
CA GLY A 63 0.22 16.47 1.44
C GLY A 63 -0.48 15.11 1.47
N ASN A 64 -1.75 15.09 1.81
CA ASN A 64 -2.51 13.87 2.11
C ASN A 64 -3.03 13.17 0.84
N ILE A 65 -2.15 12.92 -0.11
CA ILE A 65 -2.47 12.33 -1.41
C ILE A 65 -1.50 11.19 -1.70
N VAL A 66 -2.03 10.06 -2.19
CA VAL A 66 -1.22 8.97 -2.73
C VAL A 66 -1.66 8.64 -4.15
N LEU A 67 -0.71 8.16 -4.94
CA LEU A 67 -0.98 7.61 -6.27
C LEU A 67 -1.15 6.11 -6.16
N ILE A 68 -2.18 5.59 -6.79
CA ILE A 68 -2.40 4.15 -6.86
C ILE A 68 -2.42 3.68 -8.31
N ASP A 69 -2.00 2.43 -8.50
CA ASP A 69 -2.07 1.73 -9.77
C ASP A 69 -2.35 0.26 -9.49
N THR A 70 -3.17 -0.37 -10.32
CA THR A 70 -3.46 -1.80 -10.21
C THR A 70 -2.83 -2.52 -11.39
N GLN A 71 -2.04 -3.57 -11.09
CA GLN A 71 -1.43 -4.41 -12.11
C GLN A 71 -1.69 -5.87 -11.72
N GLY A 72 -2.54 -6.55 -12.49
CA GLY A 72 -2.96 -7.90 -12.15
C GLY A 72 -3.62 -7.94 -10.79
N ASN A 73 -3.07 -8.72 -9.86
CA ASN A 73 -3.57 -8.87 -8.50
C ASN A 73 -2.81 -8.01 -7.49
N SER A 74 -2.17 -6.95 -7.95
CA SER A 74 -1.32 -6.08 -7.12
C SER A 74 -1.86 -4.65 -7.11
N LEU A 75 -1.93 -4.06 -5.93
CA LEU A 75 -2.19 -2.63 -5.76
C LEU A 75 -0.87 -1.94 -5.40
N LYS A 76 -0.43 -1.02 -6.25
CA LYS A 76 0.75 -0.20 -6.02
C LYS A 76 0.33 1.13 -5.43
N VAL A 77 0.95 1.51 -4.32
CA VAL A 77 0.69 2.78 -3.62
C VAL A 77 1.99 3.52 -3.42
N ARG A 78 2.01 4.80 -3.79
CA ARG A 78 3.17 5.66 -3.54
C ARG A 78 2.74 7.08 -3.25
N GLY A 79 3.53 7.80 -2.46
CA GLY A 79 3.38 9.24 -2.34
C GLY A 79 3.67 9.93 -3.68
N PHE A 80 3.11 11.12 -3.88
CA PHE A 80 3.23 11.84 -5.14
C PHE A 80 4.69 12.05 -5.59
N LEU A 81 5.58 12.35 -4.64
CA LEU A 81 6.99 12.62 -4.91
C LEU A 81 7.91 11.41 -4.66
N ASP A 82 7.35 10.28 -4.25
CA ASP A 82 8.15 9.10 -3.93
C ASP A 82 8.61 8.37 -5.20
N LEU A 83 9.82 7.82 -5.15
CA LEU A 83 10.41 7.05 -6.25
C LEU A 83 9.90 5.61 -6.29
N ALA A 84 9.64 5.04 -5.12
CA ALA A 84 9.25 3.65 -4.98
C ALA A 84 7.81 3.53 -4.49
N SER A 85 7.13 2.48 -4.94
CA SER A 85 5.80 2.12 -4.46
C SER A 85 5.87 1.05 -3.39
N LEU A 86 4.81 0.94 -2.61
CA LEU A 86 4.53 -0.21 -1.77
C LEU A 86 3.44 -1.02 -2.45
N ASP A 87 3.70 -2.30 -2.69
CA ASP A 87 2.79 -3.19 -3.39
C ASP A 87 2.05 -4.07 -2.40
N TYR A 88 0.73 -4.16 -2.58
CA TYR A 88 -0.17 -5.01 -1.80
C TYR A 88 -0.73 -6.11 -2.70
N GLN A 89 -0.63 -7.35 -2.28
CA GLN A 89 -1.13 -8.49 -3.05
C GLN A 89 -1.96 -9.41 -2.16
N PRO A 90 -3.25 -9.65 -2.49
CA PRO A 90 -4.08 -10.56 -1.71
C PRO A 90 -3.52 -11.98 -1.72
N GLY A 91 -3.60 -12.63 -0.58
CA GLY A 91 -3.16 -14.00 -0.43
C GLY A 91 -3.57 -14.60 0.89
N GLN A 92 -2.98 -15.73 1.20
CA GLN A 92 -3.19 -16.43 2.48
C GLN A 92 -1.86 -16.82 3.08
N PHE A 93 -1.77 -16.65 4.38
CA PHE A 93 -0.64 -17.09 5.19
C PHE A 93 -1.14 -17.92 6.35
N LYS A 94 -0.75 -19.19 6.40
CA LYS A 94 -1.17 -20.15 7.44
C LYS A 94 -2.69 -20.14 7.66
N ASN A 95 -3.44 -20.20 6.54
CA ASN A 95 -4.91 -20.19 6.49
C ASN A 95 -5.57 -18.87 6.93
N HIS A 96 -4.80 -17.78 6.99
CA HIS A 96 -5.34 -16.45 7.25
C HIS A 96 -5.29 -15.60 6.00
N ASP A 97 -6.41 -14.99 5.65
CA ASP A 97 -6.43 -14.01 4.57
C ASP A 97 -5.56 -12.80 4.92
N CYS A 98 -4.77 -12.37 3.98
CA CYS A 98 -3.85 -11.26 4.17
C CYS A 98 -3.64 -10.47 2.88
N LEU A 99 -2.97 -9.33 3.01
CA LEU A 99 -2.29 -8.66 1.92
C LEU A 99 -0.80 -8.81 2.14
N PHE A 100 -0.10 -9.43 1.19
CA PHE A 100 1.36 -9.46 1.20
C PHE A 100 1.90 -8.12 0.77
N LEU A 101 3.00 -7.69 1.40
CA LEU A 101 3.65 -6.42 1.13
C LEU A 101 4.97 -6.66 0.41
N SER A 102 5.21 -5.90 -0.65
CA SER A 102 6.49 -5.86 -1.34
C SER A 102 6.92 -4.40 -1.51
N TYR A 103 8.18 -4.11 -1.20
CA TYR A 103 8.73 -2.78 -1.44
C TYR A 103 9.12 -2.68 -2.92
N GLY A 104 8.79 -1.56 -3.55
CA GLY A 104 8.64 -1.41 -4.97
C GLY A 104 9.84 -1.61 -5.88
N THR A 105 11.03 -1.87 -5.36
CA THR A 105 12.20 -2.15 -6.20
C THR A 105 12.25 -3.59 -6.69
N ASP A 106 11.68 -4.53 -5.95
CA ASP A 106 11.56 -5.93 -6.34
C ASP A 106 10.25 -6.53 -5.83
N PRO A 107 9.18 -6.49 -6.63
CA PRO A 107 7.88 -7.00 -6.21
C PRO A 107 7.81 -8.53 -6.03
N SER A 108 8.82 -9.26 -6.48
CA SER A 108 8.90 -10.70 -6.25
C SER A 108 9.30 -11.05 -4.81
N VAL A 109 9.90 -10.11 -4.08
CA VAL A 109 10.30 -10.30 -2.69
C VAL A 109 9.17 -9.86 -1.77
N ILE A 110 8.69 -10.77 -0.94
CA ILE A 110 7.67 -10.47 0.06
C ILE A 110 8.35 -9.96 1.33
N ASN A 111 8.06 -8.72 1.71
CA ASN A 111 8.68 -8.06 2.84
C ASN A 111 7.84 -8.12 4.12
N GLY A 112 6.55 -8.42 3.99
CA GLY A 112 5.66 -8.51 5.12
C GLY A 112 4.26 -8.93 4.73
N ALA A 113 3.36 -8.94 5.71
CA ALA A 113 1.94 -9.17 5.48
C ALA A 113 1.12 -8.36 6.47
N ILE A 114 -0.08 -7.97 6.04
CA ILE A 114 -1.06 -7.33 6.89
C ILE A 114 -2.30 -8.20 6.97
N PHE A 115 -2.93 -8.21 8.15
CA PHE A 115 -4.06 -9.07 8.46
C PHE A 115 -5.22 -8.24 8.99
N MET A 116 -6.45 -8.67 8.72
CA MET A 116 -7.63 -8.05 9.32
C MET A 116 -7.74 -8.36 10.81
N ASP A 117 -7.19 -9.48 11.26
CA ASP A 117 -7.15 -9.85 12.67
C ASP A 117 -5.86 -9.35 13.32
N LYS A 118 -6.00 -8.42 14.26
CA LYS A 118 -4.90 -7.85 15.01
C LYS A 118 -4.09 -8.91 15.77
N ASN A 119 -4.75 -9.92 16.33
CA ASN A 119 -4.08 -10.98 17.07
C ASN A 119 -3.22 -11.87 16.17
N VAL A 120 -3.66 -12.11 14.94
CA VAL A 120 -2.87 -12.83 13.94
C VAL A 120 -1.62 -12.01 13.56
N ALA A 121 -1.78 -10.71 13.35
CA ALA A 121 -0.64 -9.83 13.06
C ALA A 121 0.40 -9.87 14.19
N LEU A 122 -0.05 -9.84 15.45
CA LEU A 122 0.83 -9.91 16.62
C LEU A 122 1.47 -11.29 16.77
N LYS A 123 0.75 -12.36 16.50
CA LYS A 123 1.25 -13.74 16.59
C LYS A 123 2.46 -13.95 15.66
N TYR A 124 2.39 -13.40 14.45
CA TYR A 124 3.41 -13.58 13.44
C TYR A 124 4.34 -12.36 13.28
N ARG A 125 4.39 -11.47 14.27
CA ARG A 125 5.16 -10.23 14.19
C ARG A 125 6.66 -10.43 13.97
N LYS A 126 7.20 -11.57 14.36
CA LYS A 126 8.62 -11.90 14.22
C LYS A 126 8.92 -12.79 13.01
N TYR A 127 7.91 -13.17 12.24
CA TYR A 127 8.10 -14.03 11.08
C TYR A 127 8.83 -13.26 9.97
N ASP A 128 9.82 -13.91 9.36
CA ASP A 128 10.56 -13.35 8.22
C ASP A 128 9.87 -13.74 6.92
N PHE A 129 9.04 -12.84 6.39
CA PHE A 129 8.26 -13.07 5.17
C PHE A 129 9.13 -13.17 3.91
N ARG A 130 10.37 -12.69 3.94
CA ARG A 130 11.30 -12.84 2.81
C ARG A 130 11.68 -14.29 2.54
N ARG A 131 11.38 -15.19 3.46
CA ARG A 131 11.62 -16.63 3.33
C ARG A 131 10.44 -17.41 2.77
N LEU A 132 9.38 -16.73 2.40
CA LEU A 132 8.24 -17.38 1.76
C LEU A 132 8.59 -17.93 0.37
#